data_cf0559d3be2025cf6c07f160a18e86bf
#
_entry.id   cf0559d3be2025cf6c07f160a18e86bf
#
_cell.length_a   1.000
_cell.length_b   1.000
_cell.length_c   1.000
_cell.angle_alpha   90.00
_cell.angle_beta   90.00
_cell.angle_gamma   90.00
#
_symmetry.space_group_name_H-M   'P 1'
#
loop_
_entity.id
_entity.type
_entity.pdbx_description
1 polymer ?
#
loop_
_entity_poly.entity_id
_entity_poly.type
_entity_poly.pdbx_seq_one_letter_code
_entity_poly.pdbx_strand_id
1 'polypeptide(L)'
;YADVYDTLAEKCGANIQIDTFISGVEPHKKGGYTVKGGGEAAQEPYDRVLVATPAPTASRLLKKVAPDAAEAMRPIKLASSAVVGLKIDSDTDSAGNHLPENSGLLVALDQGGVHAKAFTFSSRKWPHLAERLDGGVIVRASFGRFGDDAIVRADEDDLVDYALDDLKTITGFDARDAGVSEIFTQRWFGGIPRFDERHLGYVKAARAALADVPGIDVTGAWVGGVGIPNVVADARAAARRIL
;
A
#
# COMPACT_ATOMS: atom_id res chain seq x y z
N TYR A 1 -9.65 7.50 -4.70
CA TYR A 1 -9.27 7.56 -3.26
C TYR A 1 -8.68 8.92 -2.88
N ALA A 2 -8.05 9.65 -3.79
CA ALA A 2 -7.54 10.99 -3.52
C ALA A 2 -8.62 11.88 -2.91
N ASP A 3 -9.79 11.95 -3.53
CA ASP A 3 -10.93 12.77 -3.07
C ASP A 3 -11.35 12.43 -1.61
N VAL A 4 -11.25 11.15 -1.22
CA VAL A 4 -11.56 10.71 0.16
C VAL A 4 -10.51 11.22 1.13
N TYR A 5 -9.23 11.09 0.76
CA TYR A 5 -8.11 11.57 1.56
C TYR A 5 -8.17 13.10 1.74
N ASP A 6 -8.34 13.83 0.64
CA ASP A 6 -8.41 15.29 0.65
C ASP A 6 -9.58 15.77 1.51
N THR A 7 -10.76 15.17 1.35
CA THR A 7 -11.93 15.49 2.19
C THR A 7 -11.68 15.21 3.67
N LEU A 8 -11.00 14.12 4.01
CA LEU A 8 -10.65 13.82 5.41
C LEU A 8 -9.65 14.82 5.95
N ALA A 9 -8.61 15.17 5.18
CA ALA A 9 -7.59 16.14 5.57
C ALA A 9 -8.23 17.52 5.85
N GLU A 10 -9.13 17.98 4.98
CA GLU A 10 -9.84 19.25 5.17
C GLU A 10 -10.77 19.25 6.39
N LYS A 11 -11.48 18.15 6.63
CA LYS A 11 -12.51 18.08 7.69
C LYS A 11 -11.96 17.75 9.07
N CYS A 12 -10.81 17.10 9.18
CA CYS A 12 -10.28 16.68 10.48
C CYS A 12 -9.63 17.83 11.29
N GLY A 13 -9.29 18.96 10.65
CA GLY A 13 -8.61 20.08 11.30
C GLY A 13 -7.21 19.75 11.85
N ALA A 14 -6.62 18.64 11.41
CA ALA A 14 -5.31 18.21 11.87
C ALA A 14 -4.19 19.00 11.19
N ASN A 15 -3.11 19.24 11.92
CA ASN A 15 -1.86 19.71 11.34
C ASN A 15 -1.16 18.54 10.67
N ILE A 16 -1.15 18.51 9.33
CA ILE A 16 -0.54 17.44 8.53
C ILE A 16 0.83 17.87 8.06
N GLN A 17 1.86 17.15 8.47
CA GLN A 17 3.23 17.36 8.05
C GLN A 17 3.69 16.22 7.16
N ILE A 18 3.91 16.52 5.89
CA ILE A 18 4.49 15.61 4.90
C ILE A 18 6.02 15.73 4.88
N ASP A 19 6.69 14.80 4.23
CA ASP A 19 8.15 14.76 4.06
C ASP A 19 8.92 14.85 5.40
N THR A 20 8.32 14.34 6.46
CA THR A 20 8.82 14.41 7.82
C THR A 20 9.28 13.04 8.32
N PHE A 21 10.59 12.85 8.45
CA PHE A 21 11.15 11.58 8.91
C PHE A 21 11.05 11.44 10.44
N ILE A 22 10.35 10.39 10.90
CA ILE A 22 10.25 10.03 12.32
C ILE A 22 11.14 8.82 12.61
N SER A 23 12.03 8.94 13.59
CA SER A 23 13.00 7.90 13.97
C SER A 23 12.62 7.13 15.22
N GLY A 24 11.72 7.62 16.05
CA GLY A 24 11.30 6.95 17.28
C GLY A 24 10.29 7.73 18.12
N VAL A 25 9.78 7.07 19.13
CA VAL A 25 8.94 7.63 20.19
C VAL A 25 9.63 7.38 21.53
N GLU A 26 9.69 8.39 22.40
CA GLU A 26 10.32 8.30 23.72
C GLU A 26 9.39 8.87 24.80
N PRO A 27 9.45 8.36 26.06
CA PRO A 27 8.74 8.99 27.15
C PRO A 27 9.23 10.41 27.38
N HIS A 28 8.31 11.35 27.62
CA HIS A 28 8.68 12.71 27.98
C HIS A 28 8.75 12.85 29.52
N LYS A 29 9.72 13.64 30.03
CA LYS A 29 10.00 13.81 31.47
C LYS A 29 8.83 14.36 32.27
N LYS A 30 7.94 15.13 31.64
CA LYS A 30 6.77 15.74 32.27
C LYS A 30 5.47 14.96 32.01
N GLY A 31 5.57 13.73 31.54
CA GLY A 31 4.44 12.92 31.10
C GLY A 31 4.21 13.01 29.60
N GLY A 32 3.52 12.01 29.02
CA GLY A 32 3.33 11.89 27.57
C GLY A 32 4.58 11.44 26.84
N TYR A 33 4.69 11.82 25.58
CA TYR A 33 5.66 11.27 24.64
C TYR A 33 6.32 12.34 23.79
N THR A 34 7.58 12.14 23.44
CA THR A 34 8.31 12.94 22.46
C THR A 34 8.50 12.10 21.20
N VAL A 35 8.17 12.67 20.05
CA VAL A 35 8.46 12.10 18.74
C VAL A 35 9.84 12.54 18.30
N LYS A 36 10.71 11.62 17.91
CA LYS A 36 12.09 11.90 17.47
C LYS A 36 12.19 11.96 15.95
N GLY A 37 12.97 12.91 15.46
CA GLY A 37 13.16 13.18 14.03
C GLY A 37 12.42 14.46 13.63
N GLY A 38 11.78 14.53 12.62
CA GLY A 38 10.77 15.41 12.10
C GLY A 38 10.58 16.84 12.59
N GLY A 39 11.54 17.73 12.41
CA GLY A 39 11.30 19.16 12.46
C GLY A 39 10.52 19.70 13.67
N GLU A 40 9.53 20.53 13.43
CA GLU A 40 8.70 21.13 14.48
C GLU A 40 7.87 20.12 15.26
N ALA A 41 7.41 19.03 14.64
CA ALA A 41 6.67 17.97 15.32
C ALA A 41 7.46 17.29 16.45
N ALA A 42 8.77 17.37 16.45
CA ALA A 42 9.63 16.77 17.48
C ALA A 42 9.83 17.70 18.71
N GLN A 43 9.35 18.92 18.68
CA GLN A 43 9.64 19.92 19.72
C GLN A 43 8.64 19.88 20.89
N GLU A 44 7.41 19.46 20.65
CA GLU A 44 6.36 19.45 21.65
C GLU A 44 6.09 18.02 22.17
N PRO A 45 5.82 17.85 23.47
CA PRO A 45 5.32 16.57 24.00
C PRO A 45 3.88 16.31 23.54
N TYR A 46 3.58 15.04 23.29
CA TYR A 46 2.25 14.58 22.95
C TYR A 46 1.68 13.73 24.09
N ASP A 47 0.42 13.94 24.42
CA ASP A 47 -0.26 13.13 25.45
C ASP A 47 -0.44 11.69 24.95
N ARG A 48 -0.65 11.50 23.64
CA ARG A 48 -0.98 10.23 23.01
C ARG A 48 -0.30 10.10 21.65
N VAL A 49 0.04 8.86 21.28
CA VAL A 49 0.65 8.54 19.97
C VAL A 49 -0.02 7.33 19.36
N LEU A 50 -0.61 7.51 18.19
CA LEU A 50 -1.14 6.43 17.36
C LEU A 50 -0.19 6.16 16.19
N VAL A 51 0.40 4.97 16.14
CA VAL A 51 1.34 4.59 15.07
C VAL A 51 0.61 3.82 13.97
N ALA A 52 0.53 4.41 12.78
CA ALA A 52 -0.17 3.86 11.61
C ALA A 52 0.78 3.36 10.51
N THR A 53 2.03 3.05 10.85
CA THR A 53 3.05 2.58 9.92
C THR A 53 3.03 1.05 9.77
N PRO A 54 3.70 0.47 8.74
CA PRO A 54 3.91 -0.97 8.66
C PRO A 54 4.55 -1.55 9.91
N ALA A 55 4.23 -2.80 10.26
CA ALA A 55 4.64 -3.43 11.52
C ALA A 55 6.15 -3.36 11.85
N PRO A 56 7.10 -3.62 10.92
CA PRO A 56 8.52 -3.50 11.22
C PRO A 56 8.95 -2.05 11.52
N THR A 57 8.28 -1.07 10.92
CA THR A 57 8.51 0.34 11.22
C THR A 57 7.92 0.70 12.59
N ALA A 58 6.69 0.29 12.89
CA ALA A 58 6.07 0.46 14.20
C ALA A 58 6.93 -0.17 15.30
N SER A 59 7.45 -1.38 15.10
CA SER A 59 8.40 -2.05 16.00
C SER A 59 9.62 -1.16 16.31
N ARG A 60 10.26 -0.56 15.29
CA ARG A 60 11.40 0.34 15.52
C ARG A 60 11.02 1.60 16.27
N LEU A 61 9.91 2.23 15.88
CA LEU A 61 9.46 3.48 16.48
C LEU A 61 9.12 3.33 17.96
N LEU A 62 8.51 2.20 18.34
CA LEU A 62 8.02 1.96 19.70
C LEU A 62 9.01 1.22 20.60
N LYS A 63 10.19 0.86 20.12
CA LYS A 63 11.15 0.03 20.87
C LYS A 63 11.49 0.57 22.27
N LYS A 64 11.53 1.89 22.47
CA LYS A 64 11.89 2.51 23.76
C LYS A 64 10.70 2.66 24.72
N VAL A 65 9.50 2.80 24.19
CA VAL A 65 8.29 3.04 24.99
C VAL A 65 7.44 1.79 25.22
N ALA A 66 7.51 0.82 24.30
CA ALA A 66 6.75 -0.41 24.35
C ALA A 66 7.61 -1.59 23.81
N PRO A 67 8.69 -2.01 24.49
CA PRO A 67 9.61 -3.00 23.98
C PRO A 67 8.97 -4.35 23.68
N ASP A 68 8.04 -4.83 24.51
CA ASP A 68 7.36 -6.11 24.32
C ASP A 68 6.43 -6.08 23.12
N ALA A 69 5.73 -4.96 22.90
CA ALA A 69 4.93 -4.76 21.69
C ALA A 69 5.82 -4.69 20.44
N ALA A 70 6.96 -4.00 20.53
CA ALA A 70 7.93 -3.92 19.45
C ALA A 70 8.47 -5.31 19.07
N GLU A 71 8.78 -6.15 20.03
CA GLU A 71 9.23 -7.53 19.80
C GLU A 71 8.12 -8.37 19.15
N ALA A 72 6.89 -8.25 19.59
CA ALA A 72 5.74 -8.95 18.99
C ALA A 72 5.47 -8.54 17.53
N MET A 73 5.71 -7.28 17.16
CA MET A 73 5.53 -6.77 15.79
C MET A 73 6.68 -7.15 14.84
N ARG A 74 7.89 -7.35 15.34
CA ARG A 74 9.10 -7.58 14.56
C ARG A 74 9.03 -8.77 13.57
N PRO A 75 8.38 -9.92 13.90
CA PRO A 75 8.29 -11.06 12.98
C PRO A 75 7.33 -10.85 11.80
N ILE A 76 6.48 -9.83 11.84
CA ILE A 76 5.48 -9.59 10.80
C ILE A 76 6.19 -9.20 9.50
N LYS A 77 6.01 -10.03 8.48
CA LYS A 77 6.63 -9.85 7.17
C LYS A 77 5.76 -9.00 6.25
N LEU A 78 6.42 -8.34 5.32
CA LEU A 78 5.79 -7.50 4.30
C LEU A 78 6.16 -8.01 2.91
N ALA A 79 5.28 -7.82 1.96
CA ALA A 79 5.53 -7.99 0.53
C ALA A 79 5.69 -6.64 -0.15
N SER A 80 6.56 -6.60 -1.15
CA SER A 80 6.72 -5.45 -2.03
C SER A 80 5.88 -5.63 -3.29
N SER A 81 5.55 -4.53 -3.94
CA SER A 81 4.76 -4.54 -5.17
C SER A 81 5.18 -3.39 -6.08
N ALA A 82 5.20 -3.65 -7.39
CA ALA A 82 5.30 -2.61 -8.41
C ALA A 82 4.03 -2.62 -9.26
N VAL A 83 3.68 -1.46 -9.78
CA VAL A 83 2.55 -1.27 -10.66
C VAL A 83 2.99 -0.46 -11.86
N VAL A 84 2.59 -0.90 -13.04
CA VAL A 84 2.69 -0.14 -14.30
C VAL A 84 1.27 0.20 -14.72
N GLY A 85 0.98 1.48 -14.83
CA GLY A 85 -0.26 2.02 -15.41
C GLY A 85 -0.01 2.41 -16.86
N LEU A 86 -0.90 2.02 -17.74
CA LEU A 86 -0.83 2.29 -19.18
C LEU A 86 -2.13 2.96 -19.62
N LYS A 87 -2.04 4.09 -20.28
CA LYS A 87 -3.14 4.64 -21.10
C LYS A 87 -2.89 4.18 -22.53
N ILE A 88 -3.85 3.45 -23.09
CA ILE A 88 -3.79 2.87 -24.42
C ILE A 88 -4.88 3.55 -25.26
N ASP A 89 -4.51 4.01 -26.43
CA ASP A 89 -5.35 4.90 -27.27
C ASP A 89 -6.57 4.19 -27.87
N SER A 90 -6.49 2.87 -28.02
CA SER A 90 -7.58 2.03 -28.52
C SER A 90 -7.73 0.77 -27.66
N ASP A 91 -8.94 0.24 -27.56
CA ASP A 91 -9.21 -1.09 -26.98
C ASP A 91 -9.10 -2.22 -28.00
N THR A 92 -8.71 -1.89 -29.24
CA THR A 92 -8.56 -2.81 -30.37
C THR A 92 -7.24 -2.54 -31.07
N ASP A 93 -6.44 -3.57 -31.30
CA ASP A 93 -5.20 -3.49 -32.07
C ASP A 93 -5.45 -3.57 -33.60
N SER A 94 -4.41 -3.35 -34.41
CA SER A 94 -4.53 -3.36 -35.87
C SER A 94 -4.87 -4.75 -36.45
N ALA A 95 -4.63 -5.81 -35.70
CA ALA A 95 -5.01 -7.17 -36.08
C ALA A 95 -6.47 -7.50 -35.71
N GLY A 96 -7.18 -6.59 -35.02
CA GLY A 96 -8.57 -6.78 -34.62
C GLY A 96 -8.73 -7.51 -33.29
N ASN A 97 -7.65 -7.70 -32.49
CA ASN A 97 -7.78 -8.25 -31.17
C ASN A 97 -8.26 -7.18 -30.19
N HIS A 98 -9.17 -7.54 -29.31
CA HIS A 98 -9.75 -6.62 -28.32
C HIS A 98 -9.20 -6.86 -26.92
N LEU A 99 -9.01 -5.76 -26.16
CA LEU A 99 -8.83 -5.87 -24.74
C LEU A 99 -10.07 -6.53 -24.11
N PRO A 100 -9.92 -7.56 -23.25
CA PRO A 100 -11.07 -8.26 -22.67
C PRO A 100 -12.05 -7.32 -21.93
N GLU A 101 -13.35 -7.63 -22.02
CA GLU A 101 -14.43 -6.82 -21.43
C GLU A 101 -14.51 -6.91 -19.90
N ASN A 102 -13.87 -7.91 -19.28
CA ASN A 102 -13.89 -8.09 -17.84
C ASN A 102 -13.11 -6.97 -17.10
N SER A 103 -13.21 -6.93 -15.78
CA SER A 103 -12.54 -5.91 -14.94
C SER A 103 -11.04 -6.14 -14.74
N GLY A 104 -10.51 -7.26 -15.20
CA GLY A 104 -9.11 -7.65 -15.05
C GLY A 104 -8.92 -9.16 -14.90
N LEU A 105 -7.69 -9.58 -14.73
CA LEU A 105 -7.33 -10.99 -14.60
C LEU A 105 -6.22 -11.18 -13.54
N LEU A 106 -6.18 -12.37 -12.97
CA LEU A 106 -5.10 -12.84 -12.12
C LEU A 106 -4.27 -13.87 -12.88
N VAL A 107 -2.96 -13.77 -12.79
CA VAL A 107 -2.04 -14.72 -13.43
C VAL A 107 -1.74 -15.85 -12.46
N ALA A 108 -1.90 -17.08 -12.90
CA ALA A 108 -1.57 -18.26 -12.12
C ALA A 108 -0.09 -18.30 -11.75
N LEU A 109 0.24 -18.90 -10.61
CA LEU A 109 1.62 -18.96 -10.11
C LEU A 109 2.55 -19.78 -11.02
N ASP A 110 2.00 -20.76 -11.69
CA ASP A 110 2.68 -21.70 -12.60
C ASP A 110 2.65 -21.26 -14.07
N GLN A 111 2.15 -20.07 -14.35
CA GLN A 111 2.17 -19.50 -15.70
C GLN A 111 3.60 -19.12 -16.07
N GLY A 112 4.27 -19.96 -16.85
CA GLY A 112 5.61 -19.69 -17.34
C GLY A 112 5.67 -18.53 -18.33
N GLY A 113 6.78 -17.79 -18.34
CA GLY A 113 7.03 -16.72 -19.29
C GLY A 113 6.20 -15.44 -19.07
N VAL A 114 5.55 -15.30 -17.91
CA VAL A 114 4.77 -14.11 -17.52
C VAL A 114 5.25 -13.61 -16.17
N HIS A 115 5.54 -12.31 -16.09
CA HIS A 115 6.09 -11.65 -14.92
C HIS A 115 5.01 -11.00 -14.04
N ALA A 116 3.98 -10.43 -14.68
CA ALA A 116 2.87 -9.80 -13.98
C ALA A 116 2.06 -10.82 -13.14
N LYS A 117 1.63 -10.42 -11.95
CA LYS A 117 0.74 -11.22 -11.12
C LYS A 117 -0.75 -10.97 -11.39
N ALA A 118 -1.06 -9.81 -11.97
CA ALA A 118 -2.43 -9.42 -12.27
C ALA A 118 -2.47 -8.25 -13.25
N PHE A 119 -3.55 -8.18 -14.01
CA PHE A 119 -3.95 -6.99 -14.75
C PHE A 119 -5.30 -6.49 -14.24
N THR A 120 -5.44 -5.18 -14.11
CA THR A 120 -6.72 -4.53 -13.85
C THR A 120 -7.03 -3.65 -15.05
N PHE A 121 -8.15 -3.91 -15.71
CA PHE A 121 -8.66 -3.09 -16.80
C PHE A 121 -9.45 -1.95 -16.16
N SER A 122 -8.73 -0.88 -15.76
CA SER A 122 -9.22 0.12 -14.83
C SER A 122 -10.42 0.90 -15.37
N SER A 123 -10.44 1.22 -16.66
CA SER A 123 -11.59 1.86 -17.32
C SER A 123 -12.81 0.94 -17.46
N ARG A 124 -12.59 -0.39 -17.59
CA ARG A 124 -13.69 -1.38 -17.55
C ARG A 124 -14.24 -1.57 -16.13
N LYS A 125 -13.36 -1.54 -15.14
CA LYS A 125 -13.73 -1.74 -13.74
C LYS A 125 -14.46 -0.56 -13.12
N TRP A 126 -14.09 0.66 -13.52
CA TRP A 126 -14.62 1.91 -12.95
C TRP A 126 -15.10 2.85 -14.07
N PRO A 127 -16.42 2.89 -14.35
CA PRO A 127 -16.99 3.69 -15.44
C PRO A 127 -16.58 5.15 -15.42
N HIS A 128 -16.49 5.76 -14.23
CA HIS A 128 -16.07 7.16 -14.09
C HIS A 128 -14.63 7.43 -14.58
N LEU A 129 -13.78 6.42 -14.71
CA LEU A 129 -12.48 6.57 -15.35
C LEU A 129 -12.62 6.56 -16.87
N ALA A 130 -13.46 5.66 -17.41
CA ALA A 130 -13.77 5.66 -18.84
C ALA A 130 -14.38 6.99 -19.32
N GLU A 131 -15.30 7.55 -18.53
CA GLU A 131 -15.96 8.83 -18.82
C GLU A 131 -14.99 10.02 -18.87
N ARG A 132 -13.83 9.92 -18.20
CA ARG A 132 -12.79 10.96 -18.22
C ARG A 132 -11.78 10.81 -19.34
N LEU A 133 -11.84 9.70 -20.08
CA LEU A 133 -10.96 9.45 -21.21
C LEU A 133 -11.59 10.01 -22.49
N ASP A 134 -10.76 10.65 -23.29
CA ASP A 134 -11.13 10.99 -24.68
C ASP A 134 -10.77 9.78 -25.58
N GLY A 135 -11.51 8.70 -25.41
CA GLY A 135 -11.25 7.41 -26.03
C GLY A 135 -10.18 6.56 -25.30
N GLY A 136 -9.98 5.33 -25.81
CA GLY A 136 -9.00 4.39 -25.28
C GLY A 136 -9.35 3.73 -23.95
N VAL A 137 -8.34 3.14 -23.32
CA VAL A 137 -8.49 2.36 -22.08
C VAL A 137 -7.33 2.59 -21.11
N ILE A 138 -7.58 2.38 -19.83
CA ILE A 138 -6.55 2.36 -18.78
C ILE A 138 -6.38 0.92 -18.30
N VAL A 139 -5.15 0.42 -18.42
CA VAL A 139 -4.73 -0.88 -17.92
C VAL A 139 -3.69 -0.70 -16.82
N ARG A 140 -3.76 -1.52 -15.79
CA ARG A 140 -2.76 -1.58 -14.73
C ARG A 140 -2.20 -2.98 -14.62
N ALA A 141 -0.92 -3.16 -14.89
CA ALA A 141 -0.16 -4.35 -14.55
C ALA A 141 0.36 -4.28 -13.11
N SER A 142 0.38 -5.40 -12.41
CA SER A 142 0.87 -5.50 -11.04
C SER A 142 1.91 -6.60 -10.94
N PHE A 143 3.05 -6.29 -10.31
CA PHE A 143 4.22 -7.17 -10.16
C PHE A 143 4.56 -7.38 -8.67
N GLY A 144 5.40 -8.36 -8.42
CA GLY A 144 5.90 -8.68 -7.09
C GLY A 144 4.94 -9.55 -6.29
N ARG A 145 5.42 -10.72 -5.91
CA ARG A 145 4.81 -11.65 -4.95
C ARG A 145 5.69 -11.72 -3.72
N PHE A 146 5.17 -12.21 -2.62
CA PHE A 146 6.01 -12.42 -1.43
C PHE A 146 7.16 -13.38 -1.76
N GLY A 147 8.40 -12.92 -1.51
CA GLY A 147 9.62 -13.66 -1.84
C GLY A 147 10.19 -13.39 -3.23
N ASP A 148 9.50 -12.59 -4.06
CA ASP A 148 9.94 -12.17 -5.39
C ASP A 148 10.17 -10.65 -5.41
N ASP A 149 11.17 -10.21 -4.65
CA ASP A 149 11.53 -8.79 -4.60
C ASP A 149 12.39 -8.36 -5.80
N ALA A 150 12.95 -9.29 -6.57
CA ALA A 150 13.79 -8.99 -7.72
C ALA A 150 13.01 -8.22 -8.80
N ILE A 151 11.83 -8.70 -9.15
CA ILE A 151 10.97 -8.06 -10.15
C ILE A 151 10.56 -6.62 -9.75
N VAL A 152 10.35 -6.37 -8.45
CA VAL A 152 9.97 -5.03 -7.97
C VAL A 152 11.14 -4.04 -8.07
N ARG A 153 12.37 -4.55 -8.16
CA ARG A 153 13.62 -3.77 -8.30
C ARG A 153 14.13 -3.69 -9.73
N ALA A 154 13.48 -4.36 -10.69
CA ALA A 154 13.82 -4.27 -12.11
C ALA A 154 13.77 -2.81 -12.57
N ASP A 155 14.51 -2.48 -13.62
CA ASP A 155 14.47 -1.15 -14.19
C ASP A 155 13.06 -0.79 -14.66
N GLU A 156 12.77 0.49 -14.79
CA GLU A 156 11.43 0.97 -15.12
C GLU A 156 11.03 0.52 -16.53
N ASP A 157 11.95 0.63 -17.46
CA ASP A 157 11.74 0.21 -18.85
C ASP A 157 11.46 -1.30 -18.94
N ASP A 158 12.19 -2.12 -18.18
CA ASP A 158 11.94 -3.56 -18.09
C ASP A 158 10.54 -3.87 -17.56
N LEU A 159 10.09 -3.16 -16.50
CA LEU A 159 8.74 -3.35 -15.96
C LEU A 159 7.64 -2.98 -16.96
N VAL A 160 7.88 -1.94 -17.76
CA VAL A 160 6.95 -1.50 -18.81
C VAL A 160 6.92 -2.56 -19.93
N ASP A 161 8.08 -3.03 -20.37
CA ASP A 161 8.17 -4.07 -21.39
C ASP A 161 7.50 -5.37 -20.92
N TYR A 162 7.74 -5.80 -19.69
CA TYR A 162 7.03 -6.96 -19.12
C TYR A 162 5.52 -6.74 -19.09
N ALA A 163 5.05 -5.53 -18.74
CA ALA A 163 3.61 -5.25 -18.70
C ALA A 163 2.97 -5.40 -20.08
N LEU A 164 3.64 -4.91 -21.13
CA LEU A 164 3.15 -4.94 -22.50
C LEU A 164 3.21 -6.36 -23.09
N ASP A 165 4.33 -7.06 -22.90
CA ASP A 165 4.54 -8.42 -23.41
C ASP A 165 3.63 -9.44 -22.73
N ASP A 166 3.48 -9.34 -21.41
CA ASP A 166 2.61 -10.21 -20.63
C ASP A 166 1.14 -10.00 -20.99
N LEU A 167 0.71 -8.74 -21.18
CA LEU A 167 -0.66 -8.43 -21.61
C LEU A 167 -0.96 -9.08 -22.96
N LYS A 168 -0.07 -8.92 -23.93
CA LYS A 168 -0.18 -9.55 -25.26
C LYS A 168 -0.18 -11.08 -25.16
N THR A 169 0.73 -11.64 -24.36
CA THR A 169 0.85 -13.10 -24.20
C THR A 169 -0.44 -13.72 -23.62
N ILE A 170 -1.07 -13.05 -22.67
CA ILE A 170 -2.24 -13.59 -21.97
C ILE A 170 -3.54 -13.35 -22.74
N THR A 171 -3.67 -12.17 -23.36
CA THR A 171 -4.95 -11.75 -23.97
C THR A 171 -4.98 -11.80 -25.47
N GLY A 172 -3.81 -11.84 -26.13
CA GLY A 172 -3.67 -11.67 -27.58
C GLY A 172 -3.71 -10.19 -28.01
N PHE A 173 -4.12 -9.26 -27.15
CA PHE A 173 -4.21 -7.84 -27.46
C PHE A 173 -2.83 -7.16 -27.40
N ASP A 174 -2.40 -6.54 -28.50
CA ASP A 174 -1.13 -5.82 -28.59
C ASP A 174 -1.30 -4.33 -28.24
N ALA A 175 -0.98 -3.99 -26.98
CA ALA A 175 -1.09 -2.61 -26.52
C ALA A 175 -0.11 -1.65 -27.21
N ARG A 176 1.07 -2.13 -27.64
CA ARG A 176 2.02 -1.29 -28.39
C ARG A 176 1.46 -0.89 -29.76
N ASP A 177 0.82 -1.82 -30.42
CA ASP A 177 0.18 -1.60 -31.71
C ASP A 177 -1.09 -0.73 -31.59
N ALA A 178 -1.84 -0.89 -30.51
CA ALA A 178 -3.02 -0.07 -30.19
C ALA A 178 -2.68 1.37 -29.76
N GLY A 179 -1.40 1.68 -29.54
CA GLY A 179 -0.89 3.00 -29.12
C GLY A 179 -0.85 3.19 -27.61
N VAL A 180 0.33 3.39 -27.03
CA VAL A 180 0.50 3.72 -25.61
C VAL A 180 0.86 5.19 -25.52
N SER A 181 -0.05 6.00 -24.94
CA SER A 181 0.12 7.45 -24.85
C SER A 181 0.64 7.94 -23.50
N GLU A 182 0.34 7.22 -22.42
CA GLU A 182 0.85 7.56 -21.09
C GLU A 182 1.26 6.30 -20.32
N ILE A 183 2.37 6.42 -19.59
CA ILE A 183 2.93 5.36 -18.75
C ILE A 183 3.17 5.93 -17.36
N PHE A 184 2.81 5.18 -16.34
CA PHE A 184 3.05 5.52 -14.94
C PHE A 184 3.55 4.29 -14.21
N THR A 185 4.63 4.41 -13.46
CA THR A 185 5.17 3.34 -12.61
C THR A 185 5.18 3.77 -11.15
N GLN A 186 4.85 2.83 -10.28
CA GLN A 186 4.90 3.03 -8.83
C GLN A 186 5.37 1.77 -8.12
N ARG A 187 6.31 1.94 -7.20
CA ARG A 187 6.82 0.86 -6.34
C ARG A 187 6.44 1.10 -4.89
N TRP A 188 6.00 0.04 -4.21
CA TRP A 188 5.76 0.02 -2.77
C TRP A 188 6.62 -1.07 -2.14
N PHE A 189 7.75 -0.67 -1.57
CA PHE A 189 8.62 -1.58 -0.83
C PHE A 189 8.03 -1.85 0.55
N GLY A 190 7.75 -3.12 0.83
CA GLY A 190 7.14 -3.51 2.10
C GLY A 190 5.77 -2.87 2.36
N GLY A 191 4.97 -2.65 1.32
CA GLY A 191 3.68 -1.97 1.44
C GLY A 191 2.51 -2.87 1.86
N ILE A 192 2.64 -4.20 1.72
CA ILE A 192 1.55 -5.14 1.94
C ILE A 192 1.93 -6.15 3.04
N PRO A 193 1.18 -6.22 4.16
CA PRO A 193 1.44 -7.23 5.19
C PRO A 193 1.15 -8.63 4.68
N ARG A 194 2.03 -9.60 5.06
CA ARG A 194 1.77 -11.00 4.82
C ARG A 194 0.97 -11.59 5.97
N PHE A 195 -0.19 -12.10 5.66
CA PHE A 195 -1.03 -12.84 6.59
C PHE A 195 -0.71 -14.34 6.52
N ASP A 196 0.24 -14.77 7.34
CA ASP A 196 0.53 -16.18 7.54
C ASP A 196 -0.25 -16.74 8.76
N GLU A 197 -0.09 -18.02 9.04
CA GLU A 197 -0.79 -18.72 10.14
C GLU A 197 -0.52 -18.12 11.53
N ARG A 198 0.63 -17.45 11.73
CA ARG A 198 1.04 -16.86 12.99
C ARG A 198 0.66 -15.40 13.13
N HIS A 199 0.25 -14.77 12.04
CA HIS A 199 0.01 -13.33 11.97
C HIS A 199 -0.93 -12.82 13.05
N LEU A 200 -2.09 -13.46 13.22
CA LEU A 200 -3.07 -13.08 14.24
C LEU A 200 -2.50 -13.21 15.67
N GLY A 201 -1.62 -14.18 15.90
CA GLY A 201 -0.90 -14.32 17.17
C GLY A 201 0.00 -13.12 17.46
N TYR A 202 0.75 -12.64 16.49
CA TYR A 202 1.59 -11.44 16.61
C TYR A 202 0.77 -10.18 16.87
N VAL A 203 -0.33 -10.00 16.15
CA VAL A 203 -1.23 -8.86 16.37
C VAL A 203 -1.82 -8.88 17.79
N LYS A 204 -2.28 -10.05 18.24
CA LYS A 204 -2.82 -10.22 19.60
C LYS A 204 -1.77 -9.93 20.68
N ALA A 205 -0.55 -10.44 20.51
CA ALA A 205 0.54 -10.20 21.45
C ALA A 205 0.94 -8.71 21.50
N ALA A 206 1.06 -8.06 20.34
CA ALA A 206 1.37 -6.63 20.28
C ALA A 206 0.30 -5.78 20.98
N ARG A 207 -0.99 -6.06 20.76
CA ARG A 207 -2.09 -5.35 21.44
C ARG A 207 -2.12 -5.60 22.94
N ALA A 208 -1.87 -6.84 23.38
CA ALA A 208 -1.79 -7.15 24.80
C ALA A 208 -0.67 -6.37 25.50
N ALA A 209 0.51 -6.32 24.87
CA ALA A 209 1.63 -5.55 25.41
C ALA A 209 1.40 -4.03 25.41
N LEU A 210 0.63 -3.49 24.44
CA LEU A 210 0.27 -2.07 24.41
C LEU A 210 -0.81 -1.70 25.44
N ALA A 211 -1.60 -2.64 25.93
CA ALA A 211 -2.62 -2.37 26.94
C ALA A 211 -2.03 -1.81 28.25
N ASP A 212 -0.76 -2.15 28.55
CA ASP A 212 -0.04 -1.66 29.71
C ASP A 212 0.76 -0.37 29.45
N VAL A 213 0.65 0.21 28.24
CA VAL A 213 1.34 1.44 27.83
C VAL A 213 0.31 2.55 27.57
N PRO A 214 0.02 3.41 28.56
CA PRO A 214 -1.02 4.42 28.44
C PRO A 214 -0.77 5.38 27.27
N GLY A 215 -1.78 5.66 26.46
CA GLY A 215 -1.71 6.67 25.41
C GLY A 215 -0.94 6.27 24.14
N ILE A 216 -0.52 4.99 24.02
CA ILE A 216 0.07 4.47 22.77
C ILE A 216 -0.80 3.34 22.21
N ASP A 217 -1.05 3.39 20.91
CA ASP A 217 -1.62 2.25 20.17
C ASP A 217 -1.08 2.20 18.73
N VAL A 218 -1.41 1.11 18.05
CA VAL A 218 -1.04 0.85 16.66
C VAL A 218 -2.28 0.57 15.82
N THR A 219 -2.20 0.94 14.54
CA THR A 219 -3.26 0.67 13.55
C THR A 219 -2.64 0.45 12.17
N GLY A 220 -3.46 0.05 11.22
CA GLY A 220 -3.06 -0.11 9.83
C GLY A 220 -3.43 -1.46 9.25
N ALA A 221 -3.03 -1.68 7.99
CA ALA A 221 -3.40 -2.87 7.23
C ALA A 221 -2.95 -4.19 7.89
N TRP A 222 -1.83 -4.19 8.59
CA TRP A 222 -1.31 -5.37 9.28
C TRP A 222 -2.07 -5.74 10.56
N VAL A 223 -2.84 -4.79 11.10
CA VAL A 223 -3.64 -4.98 12.33
C VAL A 223 -5.08 -5.34 11.98
N GLY A 224 -5.75 -4.49 11.21
CA GLY A 224 -7.18 -4.62 10.90
C GLY A 224 -7.48 -5.42 9.64
N GLY A 225 -6.47 -5.70 8.81
CA GLY A 225 -6.61 -6.31 7.49
C GLY A 225 -6.47 -5.29 6.36
N VAL A 226 -6.11 -5.77 5.17
CA VAL A 226 -6.01 -4.94 3.97
C VAL A 226 -7.39 -4.53 3.48
N GLY A 227 -7.44 -3.37 2.85
CA GLY A 227 -8.69 -2.77 2.36
C GLY A 227 -9.19 -1.64 3.26
N ILE A 228 -9.63 -0.56 2.62
CA ILE A 228 -10.00 0.69 3.30
C ILE A 228 -11.05 0.50 4.40
N PRO A 229 -12.14 -0.27 4.21
CA PRO A 229 -13.12 -0.49 5.27
C PRO A 229 -12.51 -1.08 6.55
N ASN A 230 -11.63 -2.06 6.40
CA ASN A 230 -10.97 -2.72 7.54
C ASN A 230 -10.01 -1.77 8.25
N VAL A 231 -9.20 -1.04 7.49
CA VAL A 231 -8.24 -0.07 8.03
C VAL A 231 -8.97 1.07 8.78
N VAL A 232 -10.04 1.59 8.21
CA VAL A 232 -10.85 2.64 8.85
C VAL A 232 -11.51 2.14 10.13
N ALA A 233 -12.09 0.94 10.11
CA ALA A 233 -12.70 0.34 11.30
C ALA A 233 -11.68 0.15 12.43
N ASP A 234 -10.49 -0.37 12.11
CA ASP A 234 -9.41 -0.54 13.08
C ASP A 234 -8.86 0.79 13.60
N ALA A 235 -8.64 1.77 12.73
CA ALA A 235 -8.18 3.10 13.12
C ALA A 235 -9.13 3.78 14.11
N ARG A 236 -10.45 3.70 13.87
CA ARG A 236 -11.48 4.21 14.79
C ARG A 236 -11.48 3.49 16.14
N ALA A 237 -11.27 2.17 16.11
CA ALA A 237 -11.15 1.39 17.34
C ALA A 237 -9.87 1.74 18.13
N ALA A 238 -8.74 1.90 17.44
CA ALA A 238 -7.47 2.31 18.04
C ALA A 238 -7.57 3.71 18.68
N ALA A 239 -8.16 4.68 17.97
CA ALA A 239 -8.38 6.01 18.52
C ALA A 239 -9.21 5.99 19.82
N ARG A 240 -10.25 5.14 19.91
CA ARG A 240 -11.06 5.00 21.12
C ARG A 240 -10.30 4.37 22.28
N ARG A 241 -9.32 3.50 22.00
CA ARG A 241 -8.53 2.86 23.06
C ARG A 241 -7.54 3.79 23.72
N ILE A 242 -7.05 4.79 22.99
CA ILE A 242 -6.08 5.74 23.52
C ILE A 242 -6.71 7.03 24.07
N LEU A 243 -8.00 7.26 23.82
CA LEU A 243 -8.75 8.40 24.38
C LEU A 243 -9.16 8.12 25.83
#